data_d0d863544c4c978d945d6c40f2e0154e
#
_entry.id   d0d863544c4c978d945d6c40f2e0154e
#
_cell.length_a   1.000
_cell.length_b   1.000
_cell.length_c   1.000
_cell.angle_alpha   90.00
_cell.angle_beta   90.00
_cell.angle_gamma   90.00
#
_symmetry.space_group_name_H-M   'P 1'
#
loop_
_entity.id
_entity.type
_entity.pdbx_description
1 polymer ?
#
loop_
_entity_poly.entity_id
_entity_poly.type
_entity_poly.pdbx_seq_one_letter_code
_entity_poly.pdbx_strand_id
1 'polypeptide(L)'
;IKGTEVAKESADMVLADDDFADIVAAVREGRHVFDNIRKTIRFLLPTSFAEGLVVIISILMGHDLPLYPTQLLWINMVSALTIQFAFIFEPPEAGIMSRGPRNVKAGLLSKLDSFEIVYVSLLISGLGIFAYNYLTALGLPNVVGSTMSLNIIIFGKIFYLFNLRNDHPVISKYFFQNKMAFYIIGILIVLQL
;
A
#
# COMPACT_ATOMS: atom_id res chain seq x y z
N ILE A 1 -25.67 -14.90 -27.34
CA ILE A 1 -26.20 -15.31 -26.02
C ILE A 1 -27.19 -16.47 -26.24
N LYS A 2 -26.71 -17.71 -26.16
CA LYS A 2 -27.50 -18.92 -26.48
C LYS A 2 -28.15 -19.57 -25.25
N GLY A 3 -27.81 -19.15 -24.03
CA GLY A 3 -28.34 -19.70 -22.79
C GLY A 3 -29.81 -19.30 -22.54
N THR A 4 -30.60 -20.21 -21.91
CA THR A 4 -31.93 -19.85 -21.40
C THR A 4 -31.82 -18.84 -20.25
N GLU A 5 -32.87 -18.06 -19.99
CA GLU A 5 -32.84 -17.07 -18.88
C GLU A 5 -32.58 -17.75 -17.53
N VAL A 6 -33.18 -18.93 -17.30
CA VAL A 6 -32.95 -19.72 -16.06
C VAL A 6 -31.48 -20.13 -15.93
N ALA A 7 -30.81 -20.51 -17.04
CA ALA A 7 -29.40 -20.85 -17.02
C ALA A 7 -28.53 -19.63 -16.73
N LYS A 8 -28.87 -18.45 -17.25
CA LYS A 8 -28.17 -17.19 -16.98
C LYS A 8 -28.35 -16.74 -15.53
N GLU A 9 -29.55 -16.85 -14.96
CA GLU A 9 -29.83 -16.51 -13.57
C GLU A 9 -29.11 -17.44 -12.58
N SER A 10 -28.86 -18.70 -12.96
CA SER A 10 -28.21 -19.70 -12.11
C SER A 10 -26.68 -19.71 -12.26
N ALA A 11 -26.13 -18.97 -13.22
CA ALA A 11 -24.70 -18.96 -13.52
C ALA A 11 -23.98 -17.85 -12.74
N ASP A 12 -22.81 -18.15 -12.16
CA ASP A 12 -21.93 -17.16 -11.53
C ASP A 12 -21.29 -16.20 -12.57
N MET A 13 -21.22 -16.62 -13.84
CA MET A 13 -20.67 -15.85 -14.95
C MET A 13 -21.45 -16.14 -16.24
N VAL A 14 -21.78 -15.09 -16.98
CA VAL A 14 -22.45 -15.17 -18.28
C VAL A 14 -21.58 -14.53 -19.35
N LEU A 15 -21.28 -15.28 -20.42
CA LEU A 15 -20.56 -14.78 -21.59
C LEU A 15 -21.52 -14.02 -22.51
N ALA A 16 -21.19 -12.77 -22.82
CA ALA A 16 -22.05 -11.90 -23.64
C ALA A 16 -22.02 -12.29 -25.13
N ASP A 17 -20.89 -12.78 -25.62
CA ASP A 17 -20.64 -13.14 -27.01
C ASP A 17 -20.47 -14.64 -27.27
N ASP A 18 -20.63 -15.47 -26.22
CA ASP A 18 -20.44 -16.93 -26.27
C ASP A 18 -18.99 -17.37 -26.65
N ASP A 19 -17.97 -16.46 -26.47
CA ASP A 19 -16.57 -16.79 -26.73
C ASP A 19 -15.88 -17.30 -25.46
N PHE A 20 -15.41 -18.55 -25.49
CA PHE A 20 -14.66 -19.16 -24.39
C PHE A 20 -13.29 -18.53 -24.17
N ALA A 21 -12.72 -17.81 -25.14
CA ALA A 21 -11.47 -17.07 -24.98
C ALA A 21 -11.61 -15.97 -23.92
N ASP A 22 -12.81 -15.41 -23.75
CA ASP A 22 -13.10 -14.38 -22.74
C ASP A 22 -12.99 -14.91 -21.31
N ILE A 23 -13.24 -16.20 -21.08
CA ILE A 23 -13.00 -16.83 -19.77
C ILE A 23 -11.53 -16.71 -19.39
N VAL A 24 -10.63 -16.95 -20.33
CA VAL A 24 -9.17 -16.85 -20.08
C VAL A 24 -8.77 -15.42 -19.78
N ALA A 25 -9.32 -14.46 -20.54
CA ALA A 25 -9.11 -13.04 -20.31
C ALA A 25 -9.65 -12.59 -18.94
N ALA A 26 -10.88 -13.01 -18.59
CA ALA A 26 -11.50 -12.71 -17.30
C ALA A 26 -10.72 -13.30 -16.11
N VAL A 27 -10.24 -14.55 -16.22
CA VAL A 27 -9.40 -15.18 -15.19
C VAL A 27 -8.08 -14.41 -15.03
N ARG A 28 -7.45 -14.02 -16.14
CA ARG A 28 -6.19 -13.24 -16.11
C ARG A 28 -6.41 -11.90 -15.40
N GLU A 29 -7.44 -11.17 -15.77
CA GLU A 29 -7.75 -9.87 -15.19
C GLU A 29 -8.18 -9.98 -13.73
N GLY A 30 -8.99 -10.97 -13.40
CA GLY A 30 -9.37 -11.24 -12.01
C GLY A 30 -8.18 -11.56 -11.10
N ARG A 31 -7.19 -12.31 -11.58
CA ARG A 31 -5.93 -12.56 -10.85
C ARG A 31 -5.13 -11.28 -10.68
N HIS A 32 -5.03 -10.46 -11.72
CA HIS A 32 -4.34 -9.18 -11.69
C HIS A 32 -4.95 -8.21 -10.67
N VAL A 33 -6.26 -8.03 -10.72
CA VAL A 33 -7.00 -7.19 -9.76
C VAL A 33 -6.82 -7.72 -8.34
N PHE A 34 -6.90 -9.04 -8.14
CA PHE A 34 -6.69 -9.64 -6.82
C PHE A 34 -5.27 -9.37 -6.27
N ASP A 35 -4.24 -9.53 -7.09
CA ASP A 35 -2.85 -9.26 -6.69
C ASP A 35 -2.67 -7.79 -6.32
N ASN A 36 -3.26 -6.85 -7.08
CA ASN A 36 -3.20 -5.42 -6.79
C ASN A 36 -3.96 -5.07 -5.49
N ILE A 37 -5.13 -5.65 -5.24
CA ILE A 37 -5.87 -5.49 -3.97
C ILE A 37 -5.02 -6.00 -2.81
N ARG A 38 -4.41 -7.16 -2.94
CA ARG A 38 -3.54 -7.72 -1.90
C ARG A 38 -2.35 -6.82 -1.60
N LYS A 39 -1.66 -6.31 -2.62
CA LYS A 39 -0.55 -5.34 -2.47
C LYS A 39 -1.02 -4.05 -1.77
N THR A 40 -2.18 -3.54 -2.16
CA THR A 40 -2.78 -2.35 -1.54
C THR A 40 -3.04 -2.57 -0.05
N ILE A 41 -3.60 -3.72 0.34
CA ILE A 41 -3.85 -4.04 1.74
C ILE A 41 -2.55 -4.21 2.53
N ARG A 42 -1.56 -4.91 1.96
CA ARG A 42 -0.22 -5.06 2.56
C ARG A 42 0.48 -3.72 2.75
N PHE A 43 0.20 -2.74 1.92
CA PHE A 43 0.70 -1.38 2.07
C PHE A 43 -0.09 -0.58 3.11
N LEU A 44 -1.41 -0.60 3.02
CA LEU A 44 -2.30 0.24 3.82
C LEU A 44 -2.20 -0.10 5.31
N LEU A 45 -2.22 -1.39 5.66
CA LEU A 45 -2.23 -1.82 7.06
C LEU A 45 -1.01 -1.33 7.85
N PRO A 46 0.26 -1.62 7.46
CA PRO A 46 1.40 -1.20 8.26
C PRO A 46 1.57 0.32 8.30
N THR A 47 1.21 1.02 7.23
CA THR A 47 1.34 2.48 7.19
C THR A 47 0.30 3.16 8.08
N SER A 48 -0.95 2.69 8.11
CA SER A 48 -1.98 3.18 9.02
C SER A 48 -1.69 2.81 10.48
N PHE A 49 -1.20 1.59 10.72
CA PHE A 49 -0.75 1.21 12.08
C PHE A 49 0.42 2.06 12.56
N ALA A 50 1.38 2.41 11.68
CA ALA A 50 2.48 3.28 12.05
C ALA A 50 2.00 4.64 12.54
N GLU A 51 1.03 5.26 11.86
CA GLU A 51 0.44 6.53 12.28
C GLU A 51 -0.27 6.42 13.65
N GLY A 52 -1.06 5.36 13.83
CA GLY A 52 -1.72 5.09 15.11
C GLY A 52 -0.72 4.84 16.23
N LEU A 53 0.36 4.07 15.96
CA LEU A 53 1.41 3.77 16.95
C LEU A 53 2.19 5.01 17.36
N VAL A 54 2.46 5.95 16.45
CA VAL A 54 3.11 7.22 16.80
C VAL A 54 2.30 7.93 17.88
N VAL A 55 0.99 8.02 17.74
CA VAL A 55 0.10 8.67 18.71
C VAL A 55 0.04 7.87 20.01
N ILE A 56 -0.23 6.57 19.94
CA ILE A 56 -0.42 5.71 21.12
C ILE A 56 0.86 5.65 21.96
N ILE A 57 2.01 5.42 21.32
CA ILE A 57 3.30 5.30 22.04
C ILE A 57 3.65 6.63 22.70
N SER A 58 3.47 7.77 22.02
CA SER A 58 3.76 9.08 22.60
C SER A 58 2.90 9.39 23.83
N ILE A 59 1.60 9.05 23.77
CA ILE A 59 0.70 9.21 24.93
C ILE A 59 1.14 8.31 26.09
N LEU A 60 1.46 7.06 25.82
CA LEU A 60 1.90 6.09 26.85
C LEU A 60 3.22 6.49 27.50
N MET A 61 4.12 7.12 26.73
CA MET A 61 5.41 7.64 27.24
C MET A 61 5.27 8.98 27.97
N GLY A 62 4.09 9.62 27.92
CA GLY A 62 3.86 10.95 28.50
C GLY A 62 4.59 12.08 27.75
N HIS A 63 4.91 11.85 26.47
CA HIS A 63 5.56 12.82 25.61
C HIS A 63 4.54 13.64 24.82
N ASP A 64 4.93 14.82 24.34
CA ASP A 64 4.15 15.58 23.39
C ASP A 64 3.93 14.79 22.11
N LEU A 65 2.77 15.03 21.45
CA LEU A 65 2.46 14.35 20.20
C LEU A 65 3.41 14.80 19.08
N PRO A 66 4.11 13.88 18.43
CA PRO A 66 5.03 14.20 17.32
C PRO A 66 4.32 14.72 16.07
N LEU A 67 3.01 14.48 15.95
CA LEU A 67 2.20 14.87 14.80
C LEU A 67 0.99 15.66 15.26
N TYR A 68 0.76 16.79 14.60
CA TYR A 68 -0.47 17.57 14.78
C TYR A 68 -1.64 16.88 14.03
N PRO A 69 -2.90 17.06 14.50
CA PRO A 69 -4.08 16.49 13.84
C PRO A 69 -4.19 16.85 12.35
N THR A 70 -3.80 18.08 11.99
CA THR A 70 -3.76 18.55 10.60
C THR A 70 -2.74 17.79 9.75
N GLN A 71 -1.60 17.43 10.33
CA GLN A 71 -0.56 16.63 9.67
C GLN A 71 -1.02 15.18 9.45
N LEU A 72 -1.71 14.59 10.42
CA LEU A 72 -2.32 13.27 10.27
C LEU A 72 -3.38 13.26 9.17
N LEU A 73 -4.23 14.29 9.13
CA LEU A 73 -5.22 14.45 8.05
C LEU A 73 -4.52 14.58 6.68
N TRP A 74 -3.45 15.38 6.61
CA TRP A 74 -2.65 15.55 5.40
C TRP A 74 -2.07 14.20 4.91
N ILE A 75 -1.43 13.44 5.80
CA ILE A 75 -0.86 12.13 5.46
C ILE A 75 -1.95 11.19 4.92
N ASN A 76 -3.10 11.12 5.59
CA ASN A 76 -4.19 10.24 5.17
C ASN A 76 -4.82 10.68 3.85
N MET A 77 -5.05 11.97 3.66
CA MET A 77 -5.69 12.48 2.45
C MET A 77 -4.76 12.44 1.24
N VAL A 78 -3.54 12.96 1.37
CA VAL A 78 -2.64 13.13 0.22
C VAL A 78 -1.84 11.87 -0.04
N SER A 79 -1.14 11.34 0.97
CA SER A 79 -0.26 10.19 0.74
C SER A 79 -1.03 8.89 0.49
N ALA A 80 -2.14 8.67 1.22
CA ALA A 80 -2.92 7.44 1.03
C ALA A 80 -3.58 7.41 -0.34
N LEU A 81 -4.21 8.50 -0.78
CA LEU A 81 -4.83 8.55 -2.10
C LEU A 81 -3.79 8.40 -3.22
N THR A 82 -2.72 9.21 -3.19
CA THR A 82 -1.70 9.18 -4.25
C THR A 82 -1.00 7.84 -4.35
N ILE A 83 -0.58 7.25 -3.22
CA ILE A 83 0.18 6.00 -3.23
C ILE A 83 -0.72 4.81 -3.63
N GLN A 84 -2.00 4.79 -3.23
CA GLN A 84 -2.92 3.73 -3.63
C GLN A 84 -3.13 3.69 -5.15
N PHE A 85 -3.17 4.85 -5.82
CA PHE A 85 -3.22 4.89 -7.28
C PHE A 85 -2.02 4.22 -7.96
N ALA A 86 -0.84 4.21 -7.33
CA ALA A 86 0.32 3.54 -7.88
C ALA A 86 0.11 2.02 -8.03
N PHE A 87 -0.64 1.38 -7.12
CA PHE A 87 -0.96 -0.04 -7.20
C PHE A 87 -2.04 -0.36 -8.23
N ILE A 88 -2.98 0.56 -8.48
CA ILE A 88 -4.02 0.37 -9.52
C ILE A 88 -3.40 0.26 -10.91
N PHE A 89 -2.36 1.06 -11.17
CA PHE A 89 -1.66 1.07 -12.46
C PHE A 89 -0.47 0.08 -12.52
N GLU A 90 -0.30 -0.77 -11.51
CA GLU A 90 0.77 -1.79 -11.56
C GLU A 90 0.44 -2.83 -12.61
N PRO A 91 1.37 -3.14 -13.54
CA PRO A 91 1.13 -4.15 -14.57
C PRO A 91 1.04 -5.57 -13.96
N PRO A 92 0.34 -6.50 -14.63
CA PRO A 92 0.24 -7.88 -14.17
C PRO A 92 1.62 -8.54 -14.09
N GLU A 93 1.84 -9.35 -13.06
CA GLU A 93 3.11 -10.07 -12.88
C GLU A 93 3.33 -11.09 -14.00
N ALA A 94 4.61 -11.27 -14.38
CA ALA A 94 4.99 -12.28 -15.35
C ALA A 94 4.57 -13.66 -14.84
N GLY A 95 3.93 -14.47 -15.73
CA GLY A 95 3.49 -15.81 -15.37
C GLY A 95 2.23 -15.88 -14.52
N ILE A 96 1.41 -14.84 -14.44
CA ILE A 96 0.16 -14.84 -13.67
C ILE A 96 -0.78 -16.00 -14.04
N MET A 97 -0.75 -16.47 -15.29
CA MET A 97 -1.55 -17.60 -15.77
C MET A 97 -0.92 -18.96 -15.54
N SER A 98 0.38 -19.02 -15.24
CA SER A 98 1.06 -20.29 -14.92
C SER A 98 0.85 -20.75 -13.47
N ARG A 99 0.29 -19.88 -12.62
CA ARG A 99 -0.06 -20.21 -11.24
C ARG A 99 -1.30 -21.12 -11.23
N GLY A 100 -1.29 -22.14 -10.37
CA GLY A 100 -2.47 -22.95 -10.09
C GLY A 100 -3.63 -22.15 -9.50
N PRO A 101 -4.84 -22.74 -9.43
CA PRO A 101 -5.98 -22.13 -8.76
C PRO A 101 -5.67 -21.82 -7.31
N ARG A 102 -6.13 -20.67 -6.82
CA ARG A 102 -5.97 -20.29 -5.42
C ARG A 102 -6.85 -21.16 -4.53
N ASN A 103 -6.31 -21.52 -3.37
CA ASN A 103 -7.14 -22.13 -2.34
C ASN A 103 -8.13 -21.08 -1.78
N VAL A 104 -9.43 -21.32 -1.97
CA VAL A 104 -10.51 -20.41 -1.54
C VAL A 104 -10.52 -20.19 -0.03
N LYS A 105 -10.06 -21.19 0.76
CA LYS A 105 -9.97 -21.10 2.23
C LYS A 105 -8.71 -20.38 2.72
N ALA A 106 -7.76 -20.07 1.84
CA ALA A 106 -6.55 -19.33 2.23
C ALA A 106 -6.90 -17.87 2.53
N GLY A 107 -6.46 -17.36 3.67
CA GLY A 107 -6.59 -15.96 4.03
C GLY A 107 -5.95 -15.03 3.00
N LEU A 108 -6.33 -13.76 3.01
CA LEU A 108 -5.77 -12.75 2.13
C LEU A 108 -4.30 -12.47 2.45
N LEU A 109 -3.97 -12.50 3.74
CA LEU A 109 -2.63 -12.26 4.28
C LEU A 109 -2.03 -13.56 4.79
N SER A 110 -0.75 -13.76 4.53
CA SER A 110 0.05 -14.84 5.09
C SER A 110 0.60 -14.47 6.48
N LYS A 111 1.15 -15.46 7.20
CA LYS A 111 1.85 -15.19 8.48
C LYS A 111 3.07 -14.29 8.29
N LEU A 112 3.75 -14.40 7.15
CA LEU A 112 4.88 -13.52 6.81
C LEU A 112 4.40 -12.09 6.56
N ASP A 113 3.28 -11.93 5.83
CA ASP A 113 2.68 -10.60 5.63
C ASP A 113 2.32 -9.95 6.99
N SER A 114 1.79 -10.74 7.93
CA SER A 114 1.46 -10.22 9.28
C SER A 114 2.70 -9.80 10.06
N PHE A 115 3.79 -10.56 9.97
CA PHE A 115 5.07 -10.17 10.58
C PHE A 115 5.62 -8.88 9.95
N GLU A 116 5.58 -8.77 8.63
CA GLU A 116 6.00 -7.59 7.89
C GLU A 116 5.21 -6.35 8.30
N ILE A 117 3.88 -6.48 8.45
CA ILE A 117 3.00 -5.40 8.91
C ILE A 117 3.46 -4.87 10.27
N VAL A 118 3.69 -5.75 11.24
CA VAL A 118 4.14 -5.36 12.57
C VAL A 118 5.53 -4.70 12.52
N TYR A 119 6.47 -5.32 11.81
CA TYR A 119 7.83 -4.83 11.70
C TYR A 119 7.90 -3.44 11.06
N VAL A 120 7.24 -3.24 9.92
CA VAL A 120 7.22 -1.96 9.20
C VAL A 120 6.53 -0.87 10.01
N SER A 121 5.40 -1.20 10.67
CA SER A 121 4.69 -0.25 11.53
C SER A 121 5.57 0.25 12.68
N LEU A 122 6.27 -0.66 13.36
CA LEU A 122 7.16 -0.31 14.46
C LEU A 122 8.38 0.48 13.98
N LEU A 123 8.92 0.12 12.82
CA LEU A 123 10.09 0.81 12.26
C LEU A 123 9.75 2.25 11.89
N ILE A 124 8.67 2.48 11.15
CA ILE A 124 8.27 3.83 10.72
C ILE A 124 7.87 4.68 11.94
N SER A 125 7.05 4.14 12.85
CA SER A 125 6.63 4.87 14.05
C SER A 125 7.80 5.17 14.98
N GLY A 126 8.68 4.20 15.20
CA GLY A 126 9.87 4.35 16.04
C GLY A 126 10.81 5.42 15.52
N LEU A 127 11.10 5.44 14.23
CA LEU A 127 11.94 6.46 13.60
C LEU A 127 11.29 7.86 13.70
N GLY A 128 9.97 7.96 13.50
CA GLY A 128 9.24 9.22 13.62
C GLY A 128 9.31 9.79 15.05
N ILE A 129 9.03 8.95 16.06
CA ILE A 129 9.11 9.34 17.48
C ILE A 129 10.54 9.68 17.88
N PHE A 130 11.50 8.87 17.45
CA PHE A 130 12.91 9.12 17.74
C PHE A 130 13.38 10.46 17.20
N ALA A 131 13.06 10.78 15.95
CA ALA A 131 13.46 12.04 15.33
C ALA A 131 12.81 13.24 16.03
N TYR A 132 11.53 13.16 16.39
CA TYR A 132 10.86 14.19 17.15
C TYR A 132 11.55 14.46 18.48
N ASN A 133 11.74 13.43 19.29
CA ASN A 133 12.37 13.55 20.61
C ASN A 133 13.82 14.01 20.53
N TYR A 134 14.57 13.55 19.53
CA TYR A 134 15.95 13.96 19.33
C TYR A 134 16.07 15.45 19.00
N LEU A 135 15.24 15.96 18.09
CA LEU A 135 15.27 17.37 17.68
C LEU A 135 14.79 18.30 18.79
N THR A 136 13.75 17.91 19.53
CA THR A 136 13.27 18.68 20.69
C THR A 136 14.28 18.66 21.84
N ALA A 137 14.99 17.57 22.06
CA ALA A 137 16.08 17.51 23.04
C ALA A 137 17.27 18.41 22.68
N LEU A 138 17.49 18.68 21.38
CA LEU A 138 18.47 19.68 20.91
C LEU A 138 18.00 21.15 21.10
N GLY A 139 16.81 21.36 21.65
CA GLY A 139 16.24 22.69 21.88
C GLY A 139 15.59 23.31 20.64
N LEU A 140 15.35 22.52 19.58
CA LEU A 140 14.62 22.99 18.40
C LEU A 140 13.12 23.09 18.70
N PRO A 141 12.38 24.01 18.06
CA PRO A 141 10.94 24.15 18.22
C PRO A 141 10.20 22.84 17.89
N ASN A 142 9.14 22.52 18.62
CA ASN A 142 8.30 21.32 18.41
C ASN A 142 7.80 21.20 16.97
N VAL A 143 7.56 22.31 16.28
CA VAL A 143 7.14 22.34 14.88
C VAL A 143 8.18 21.70 13.97
N VAL A 144 9.49 21.91 14.22
CA VAL A 144 10.58 21.31 13.44
C VAL A 144 10.61 19.80 13.66
N GLY A 145 10.47 19.36 14.91
CA GLY A 145 10.39 17.94 15.25
C GLY A 145 9.20 17.27 14.59
N SER A 146 8.02 17.90 14.62
CA SER A 146 6.79 17.39 13.98
C SER A 146 6.92 17.33 12.46
N THR A 147 7.50 18.32 11.83
CA THR A 147 7.74 18.32 10.38
C THR A 147 8.70 17.20 9.98
N MET A 148 9.75 16.97 10.76
CA MET A 148 10.68 15.88 10.50
C MET A 148 10.02 14.52 10.67
N SER A 149 9.22 14.34 11.73
CA SER A 149 8.43 13.12 11.95
C SER A 149 7.45 12.85 10.79
N LEU A 150 6.75 13.88 10.34
CA LEU A 150 5.88 13.83 9.16
C LEU A 150 6.65 13.35 7.92
N ASN A 151 7.79 13.96 7.63
CA ASN A 151 8.60 13.59 6.47
C ASN A 151 9.11 12.14 6.56
N ILE A 152 9.54 11.69 7.73
CA ILE A 152 9.98 10.30 7.93
C ILE A 152 8.85 9.32 7.62
N ILE A 153 7.62 9.60 8.05
CA ILE A 153 6.48 8.74 7.77
C ILE A 153 6.19 8.71 6.28
N ILE A 154 6.16 9.87 5.60
CA ILE A 154 5.87 9.93 4.16
C ILE A 154 6.96 9.24 3.34
N PHE A 155 8.23 9.51 3.61
CA PHE A 155 9.33 8.82 2.93
C PHE A 155 9.35 7.32 3.25
N GLY A 156 9.05 6.94 4.49
CA GLY A 156 8.88 5.54 4.89
C GLY A 156 7.82 4.83 4.05
N LYS A 157 6.67 5.47 3.82
CA LYS A 157 5.61 4.97 2.93
C LYS A 157 6.11 4.83 1.49
N ILE A 158 6.84 5.82 0.96
CA ILE A 158 7.37 5.78 -0.41
C ILE A 158 8.37 4.62 -0.57
N PHE A 159 9.30 4.43 0.37
CA PHE A 159 10.23 3.31 0.34
C PHE A 159 9.52 1.96 0.45
N TYR A 160 8.52 1.87 1.32
CA TYR A 160 7.74 0.66 1.48
C TYR A 160 6.90 0.33 0.23
N LEU A 161 6.36 1.33 -0.44
CA LEU A 161 5.71 1.16 -1.75
C LEU A 161 6.65 0.47 -2.75
N PHE A 162 7.88 0.95 -2.88
CA PHE A 162 8.86 0.36 -3.78
C PHE A 162 9.20 -1.09 -3.42
N ASN A 163 9.21 -1.43 -2.13
CA ASN A 163 9.45 -2.78 -1.67
C ASN A 163 8.30 -3.74 -2.03
N LEU A 164 7.05 -3.27 -2.02
CA LEU A 164 5.87 -4.08 -2.30
C LEU A 164 5.52 -4.23 -3.79
N ARG A 165 6.04 -3.36 -4.64
CA ARG A 165 5.67 -3.34 -6.06
C ARG A 165 6.02 -4.61 -6.80
N ASN A 166 7.19 -5.18 -6.56
CA ASN A 166 7.70 -6.32 -7.29
C ASN A 166 8.28 -7.37 -6.35
N ASP A 167 8.01 -8.65 -6.64
CA ASP A 167 8.70 -9.78 -5.99
C ASP A 167 10.17 -9.91 -6.44
N HIS A 168 10.62 -9.03 -7.35
CA HIS A 168 12.01 -8.95 -7.82
C HIS A 168 12.80 -7.88 -7.05
N PRO A 169 14.15 -8.01 -6.98
CA PRO A 169 14.98 -7.01 -6.34
C PRO A 169 14.70 -5.59 -6.87
N VAL A 170 14.73 -4.60 -5.98
CA VAL A 170 14.45 -3.19 -6.30
C VAL A 170 15.33 -2.69 -7.46
N ILE A 171 16.57 -3.20 -7.60
CA ILE A 171 17.49 -2.89 -8.69
C ILE A 171 17.27 -3.91 -9.82
N SER A 172 16.15 -3.84 -10.52
CA SER A 172 15.86 -4.68 -11.68
C SER A 172 15.28 -3.85 -12.83
N LYS A 173 15.33 -4.39 -14.06
CA LYS A 173 14.69 -3.75 -15.23
C LYS A 173 13.18 -3.54 -15.04
N TYR A 174 12.55 -4.34 -14.18
CA TYR A 174 11.13 -4.26 -13.86
C TYR A 174 10.79 -3.07 -12.96
N PHE A 175 11.77 -2.50 -12.25
CA PHE A 175 11.58 -1.32 -11.39
C PHE A 175 11.00 -0.10 -12.14
N PHE A 176 11.44 0.11 -13.38
CA PHE A 176 11.02 1.25 -14.21
C PHE A 176 9.80 0.96 -15.11
N GLN A 177 9.20 -0.22 -15.03
CA GLN A 177 8.06 -0.57 -15.90
C GLN A 177 6.82 0.29 -15.63
N ASN A 178 6.50 0.57 -14.37
CA ASN A 178 5.37 1.41 -14.02
C ASN A 178 5.81 2.89 -13.93
N LYS A 179 5.79 3.59 -15.06
CA LYS A 179 6.08 5.02 -15.11
C LYS A 179 5.09 5.86 -14.32
N MET A 180 3.82 5.43 -14.23
CA MET A 180 2.77 6.14 -13.50
C MET A 180 3.09 6.21 -12.01
N ALA A 181 3.66 5.16 -11.40
CA ALA A 181 4.07 5.20 -10.02
C ALA A 181 5.12 6.28 -9.74
N PHE A 182 6.07 6.50 -10.66
CA PHE A 182 7.07 7.57 -10.51
C PHE A 182 6.46 8.96 -10.64
N TYR A 183 5.51 9.14 -11.57
CA TYR A 183 4.77 10.42 -11.69
C TYR A 183 3.97 10.70 -10.41
N ILE A 184 3.27 9.71 -9.88
CA ILE A 184 2.47 9.83 -8.65
C ILE A 184 3.37 10.18 -7.46
N ILE A 185 4.51 9.50 -7.31
CA ILE A 185 5.48 9.79 -6.25
C ILE A 185 6.09 11.18 -6.43
N GLY A 186 6.39 11.57 -7.67
CA GLY A 186 6.87 12.93 -7.99
C GLY A 186 5.87 13.99 -7.56
N ILE A 187 4.58 13.80 -7.87
CA ILE A 187 3.50 14.70 -7.42
C ILE A 187 3.44 14.75 -5.89
N LEU A 188 3.51 13.59 -5.22
CA LEU A 188 3.50 13.54 -3.76
C LEU A 188 4.66 14.32 -3.15
N ILE A 189 5.87 14.17 -3.69
CA ILE A 189 7.05 14.90 -3.21
C ILE A 189 6.88 16.41 -3.41
N VAL A 190 6.37 16.83 -4.57
CA VAL A 190 6.11 18.26 -4.83
C VAL A 190 5.04 18.84 -3.90
N LEU A 191 4.01 18.05 -3.57
CA LEU A 191 2.96 18.47 -2.63
C LEU A 191 3.46 18.51 -1.17
N GLN A 192 4.54 17.79 -0.87
CA GLN A 192 5.14 17.73 0.46
C GLN A 192 6.13 18.86 0.73
N LEU A 193 6.71 19.46 -0.31
CA LEU A 193 7.64 20.61 -0.22
C LEU A 193 6.89 21.93 -0.08
#